data_900d451fcaceca0da66fec76f2cdc7ae
#
_entry.id   900d451fcaceca0da66fec76f2cdc7ae
#
_cell.length_a   1.000
_cell.length_b   1.000
_cell.length_c   1.000
_cell.angle_alpha   90.00
_cell.angle_beta   90.00
_cell.angle_gamma   90.00
#
_symmetry.space_group_name_H-M   'P 1'
#
loop_
_entity.id
_entity.type
_entity.pdbx_description
1 polymer ?
#
loop_
_entity_poly.entity_id
_entity_poly.type
_entity_poly.pdbx_seq_one_letter_code
_entity_poly.pdbx_strand_id
1 'polypeptide(L)'
;MKIIFKDTFVIRLASQLDYISIDSPKRARKFKSDLINRIKEIPTNPFRYRKSIYFSDENIRDLVFKGYTIVFRINDNTIEVFGFVKFQNKPTD
;
A
#
# COMPACT_ATOMS: atom_id res chain seq x y z
N MET A 1 -13.11 12.05 0.22
CA MET A 1 -11.79 12.11 0.89
C MET A 1 -10.69 12.19 -0.12
N LYS A 2 -9.67 12.95 0.21
CA LYS A 2 -8.51 13.10 -0.65
C LYS A 2 -7.44 12.09 -0.26
N ILE A 3 -6.79 11.50 -1.25
CA ILE A 3 -5.70 10.57 -0.98
C ILE A 3 -4.38 11.32 -1.13
N ILE A 4 -3.53 11.20 -0.12
CA ILE A 4 -2.22 11.83 -0.12
C ILE A 4 -1.19 10.70 -0.08
N PHE A 5 -0.28 10.70 -1.05
CA PHE A 5 0.79 9.72 -1.09
C PHE A 5 2.04 10.34 -0.47
N LYS A 6 2.46 9.80 0.67
CA LYS A 6 3.63 10.32 1.36
C LYS A 6 4.90 9.82 0.69
N ASP A 7 5.97 10.57 0.86
CA ASP A 7 7.24 10.26 0.19
C ASP A 7 7.75 8.86 0.49
N THR A 8 7.61 8.41 1.73
CA THR A 8 8.08 7.07 2.09
C THR A 8 7.38 6.00 1.26
N PHE A 9 6.08 6.15 1.04
CA PHE A 9 5.35 5.21 0.20
C PHE A 9 5.82 5.29 -1.25
N VAL A 10 5.94 6.50 -1.77
CA VAL A 10 6.31 6.71 -3.17
C VAL A 10 7.70 6.14 -3.47
N ILE A 11 8.65 6.40 -2.58
CA ILE A 11 10.02 5.92 -2.76
C ILE A 11 10.07 4.39 -2.72
N ARG A 12 9.38 3.78 -1.77
CA ARG A 12 9.40 2.33 -1.65
C ARG A 12 8.69 1.65 -2.81
N LEU A 13 7.59 2.22 -3.25
CA LEU A 13 6.89 1.68 -4.42
C LEU A 13 7.76 1.78 -5.66
N ALA A 14 8.41 2.93 -5.87
CA ALA A 14 9.28 3.11 -7.02
C ALA A 14 10.40 2.07 -7.02
N SER A 15 11.00 1.82 -5.87
CA SER A 15 12.06 0.83 -5.74
C SER A 15 11.56 -0.57 -6.13
N GLN A 16 10.37 -0.92 -5.68
CA GLN A 16 9.81 -2.23 -5.98
C GLN A 16 9.45 -2.35 -7.46
N LEU A 17 8.95 -1.26 -8.05
CA LEU A 17 8.63 -1.27 -9.49
C LEU A 17 9.88 -1.43 -10.33
N ASP A 18 10.98 -0.80 -9.93
CA ASP A 18 12.25 -0.99 -10.62
C ASP A 18 12.67 -2.44 -10.58
N TYR A 19 12.53 -3.08 -9.44
CA TYR A 19 12.87 -4.49 -9.28
C TYR A 19 12.02 -5.37 -10.19
N ILE A 20 10.72 -5.15 -10.22
CA ILE A 20 9.82 -5.93 -11.07
C ILE A 20 10.15 -5.70 -12.55
N SER A 21 10.52 -4.47 -12.90
CA SER A 21 10.76 -4.13 -14.30
C SER A 21 12.01 -4.77 -14.88
N ILE A 22 12.92 -5.24 -14.03
CA ILE A 22 14.10 -5.96 -14.49
C ILE A 22 13.66 -7.19 -15.28
N ASP A 23 12.66 -7.91 -14.80
CA ASP A 23 12.14 -9.06 -15.50
C ASP A 23 11.11 -8.67 -16.56
N SER A 24 10.26 -7.72 -16.25
CA SER A 24 9.18 -7.36 -17.15
C SER A 24 8.66 -5.95 -16.88
N PRO A 25 9.04 -4.99 -17.75
CA PRO A 25 8.46 -3.65 -17.63
C PRO A 25 6.93 -3.64 -17.72
N LYS A 26 6.37 -4.55 -18.51
CA LYS A 26 4.92 -4.67 -18.65
C LYS A 26 4.28 -5.06 -17.32
N ARG A 27 4.89 -6.02 -16.62
CA ARG A 27 4.36 -6.44 -15.32
C ARG A 27 4.47 -5.33 -14.27
N ALA A 28 5.54 -4.55 -14.33
CA ALA A 28 5.70 -3.43 -13.42
C ALA A 28 4.59 -2.40 -13.61
N ARG A 29 4.27 -2.08 -14.88
CA ARG A 29 3.19 -1.13 -15.18
C ARG A 29 1.84 -1.65 -14.71
N LYS A 30 1.59 -2.94 -14.90
CA LYS A 30 0.32 -3.54 -14.49
C LYS A 30 0.22 -3.56 -12.97
N PHE A 31 1.30 -3.92 -12.29
CA PHE A 31 1.32 -3.93 -10.84
C PHE A 31 0.98 -2.55 -10.29
N LYS A 32 1.62 -1.51 -10.83
CA LYS A 32 1.37 -0.14 -10.38
C LYS A 32 -0.08 0.26 -10.61
N SER A 33 -0.59 -0.02 -11.80
CA SER A 33 -1.95 0.36 -12.14
C SER A 33 -2.97 -0.33 -11.23
N ASP A 34 -2.80 -1.64 -11.02
CA ASP A 34 -3.71 -2.41 -10.20
C ASP A 34 -3.66 -1.93 -8.75
N LEU A 35 -2.46 -1.65 -8.25
CA LEU A 35 -2.29 -1.19 -6.88
C LEU A 35 -2.95 0.17 -6.68
N ILE A 36 -2.69 1.11 -7.57
CA ILE A 36 -3.27 2.45 -7.45
C ILE A 36 -4.79 2.38 -7.50
N ASN A 37 -5.34 1.52 -8.36
CA ASN A 37 -6.78 1.35 -8.44
C ASN A 37 -7.35 0.83 -7.13
N ARG A 38 -6.66 -0.10 -6.47
CA ARG A 38 -7.09 -0.59 -5.17
C ARG A 38 -7.03 0.52 -4.12
N ILE A 39 -5.98 1.33 -4.14
CA ILE A 39 -5.86 2.42 -3.19
C ILE A 39 -6.97 3.44 -3.39
N LYS A 40 -7.36 3.69 -4.63
CA LYS A 40 -8.42 4.66 -4.92
C LYS A 40 -9.78 4.24 -4.36
N GLU A 41 -9.97 2.97 -4.04
CA GLU A 41 -11.20 2.49 -3.44
C GLU A 41 -11.29 2.75 -1.93
N ILE A 42 -10.16 3.05 -1.30
CA ILE A 42 -10.12 3.19 0.16
C ILE A 42 -11.11 4.24 0.67
N PRO A 43 -11.22 5.43 0.06
CA PRO A 43 -12.12 6.45 0.61
C PRO A 43 -13.59 6.06 0.68
N THR A 44 -14.00 5.08 -0.11
CA THR A 44 -15.41 4.65 -0.11
C THR A 44 -15.81 4.08 1.24
N ASN A 45 -14.92 3.31 1.88
CA ASN A 45 -15.19 2.73 3.19
C ASN A 45 -13.86 2.40 3.87
N PRO A 46 -13.15 3.43 4.38
CA PRO A 46 -11.79 3.21 4.87
C PRO A 46 -11.72 2.34 6.12
N PHE A 47 -12.75 2.35 6.95
CA PHE A 47 -12.73 1.56 8.19
C PHE A 47 -13.05 0.08 7.97
N ARG A 48 -13.38 -0.34 6.75
CA ARG A 48 -13.56 -1.77 6.49
C ARG A 48 -12.22 -2.49 6.40
N TYR A 49 -11.13 -1.75 6.21
CA TYR A 49 -9.80 -2.36 6.17
C TYR A 49 -9.35 -2.67 7.59
N ARG A 50 -8.55 -3.71 7.76
CA ARG A 50 -8.15 -4.15 9.08
C ARG A 50 -7.32 -3.08 9.78
N LYS A 51 -7.34 -3.09 11.11
CA LYS A 51 -6.43 -2.25 11.87
C LYS A 51 -5.02 -2.68 11.54
N SER A 52 -4.11 -1.72 11.43
CA SER A 52 -2.74 -2.01 11.08
C SER A 52 -2.11 -2.95 12.11
N ILE A 53 -1.40 -3.95 11.62
CA ILE A 53 -0.67 -4.84 12.52
C ILE A 53 0.63 -4.21 12.97
N TYR A 54 1.01 -3.06 12.41
CA TYR A 54 2.26 -2.40 12.72
C TYR A 54 2.11 -1.24 13.70
N PHE A 55 0.89 -0.79 13.96
CA PHE A 55 0.64 0.38 14.78
C PHE A 55 -0.55 0.16 15.71
N SER A 56 -0.47 0.73 16.91
CA SER A 56 -1.58 0.66 17.87
C SER A 56 -2.43 1.92 17.76
N ASP A 57 -3.05 2.11 16.60
CA ASP A 57 -3.85 3.30 16.32
C ASP A 57 -5.01 2.87 15.45
N GLU A 58 -6.24 3.14 15.92
CA GLU A 58 -7.43 2.72 15.18
C GLU A 58 -7.58 3.41 13.85
N ASN A 59 -6.93 4.54 13.66
CA ASN A 59 -7.01 5.27 12.42
C ASN A 59 -5.97 4.85 11.41
N ILE A 60 -5.09 3.93 11.78
CA ILE A 60 -4.09 3.39 10.85
C ILE A 60 -4.54 2.01 10.42
N ARG A 61 -4.69 1.84 9.12
CA ARG A 61 -5.23 0.62 8.54
C ARG A 61 -4.30 0.04 7.48
N ASP A 62 -4.50 -1.23 7.19
CA ASP A 62 -3.69 -1.94 6.21
C ASP A 62 -4.54 -2.38 5.04
N LEU A 63 -4.03 -2.16 3.83
CA LEU A 63 -4.55 -2.76 2.61
C LEU A 63 -3.57 -3.82 2.18
N VAL A 64 -4.01 -5.07 2.12
CA VAL A 64 -3.15 -6.17 1.67
C VAL A 64 -3.36 -6.38 0.18
N PHE A 65 -2.27 -6.40 -0.57
CA PHE A 65 -2.32 -6.51 -2.02
C PHE A 65 -1.16 -7.36 -2.52
N LYS A 66 -1.44 -8.52 -3.04
CA LYS A 66 -0.45 -9.41 -3.69
C LYS A 66 0.84 -9.59 -2.88
N GLY A 67 0.70 -9.86 -1.58
CA GLY A 67 1.87 -10.07 -0.73
C GLY A 67 2.51 -8.80 -0.22
N TYR A 68 1.90 -7.66 -0.45
CA TYR A 68 2.36 -6.38 0.09
C TYR A 68 1.32 -5.83 1.03
N THR A 69 1.77 -5.06 2.00
CA THR A 69 0.87 -4.33 2.89
C THR A 69 1.08 -2.85 2.68
N ILE A 70 0.00 -2.17 2.36
CA ILE A 70 -0.01 -0.72 2.19
C ILE A 70 -0.63 -0.14 3.45
N VAL A 71 0.10 0.71 4.14
CA VAL A 71 -0.36 1.27 5.40
C VAL A 71 -0.83 2.70 5.19
N PHE A 72 -2.02 3.00 5.70
CA PHE A 72 -2.57 4.35 5.53
C PHE A 72 -3.21 4.82 6.82
N ARG A 73 -3.25 6.15 6.98
CA ARG A 73 -3.88 6.81 8.11
C ARG A 73 -5.15 7.50 7.65
N ILE A 74 -6.21 7.30 8.39
CA ILE A 74 -7.49 7.95 8.12
C ILE A 74 -7.56 9.22 8.95
N ASN A 75 -7.60 10.36 8.27
CA ASN A 75 -7.82 11.66 8.91
C ASN A 75 -9.21 12.14 8.55
N ASP A 76 -9.58 13.33 9.02
CA ASP A 76 -10.94 13.84 8.81
C ASP A 76 -11.35 13.86 7.35
N ASN A 77 -10.49 14.38 6.48
CA ASN A 77 -10.81 14.49 5.06
C ASN A 77 -9.78 13.88 4.15
N THR A 78 -8.84 13.14 4.70
CA THR A 78 -7.74 12.60 3.89
C THR A 78 -7.42 11.16 4.27
N ILE A 79 -6.88 10.45 3.29
CA ILE A 79 -6.26 9.16 3.51
C ILE A 79 -4.79 9.38 3.20
N GLU A 80 -3.94 9.23 4.20
CA GLU A 80 -2.49 9.38 4.00
C GLU A 80 -1.86 8.02 3.82
N VAL A 81 -1.40 7.73 2.62
CA VAL A 81 -0.75 6.45 2.32
C VAL A 81 0.73 6.64 2.55
N PHE A 82 1.27 5.97 3.59
CA PHE A 82 2.64 6.22 3.99
C PHE A 82 3.51 4.97 4.12
N GLY A 83 2.93 3.78 4.12
CA GLY A 83 3.72 2.57 4.30
C GLY A 83 3.57 1.59 3.16
N PHE A 84 4.66 0.91 2.84
CA PHE A 84 4.66 -0.12 1.82
C PHE A 84 5.63 -1.20 2.27
N VAL A 85 5.08 -2.35 2.67
CA VAL A 85 5.86 -3.42 3.27
C VAL A 85 5.63 -4.68 2.47
N LYS A 86 6.72 -5.33 2.06
CA LYS A 86 6.59 -6.61 1.41
C LYS A 86 6.38 -7.67 2.48
N PHE A 87 5.31 -8.42 2.37
CA PHE A 87 5.05 -9.50 3.31
C PHE A 87 6.05 -10.61 3.04
N GLN A 88 6.80 -10.96 4.08
CA GLN A 88 7.74 -12.04 3.95
C GLN A 88 7.16 -13.23 4.62
N ASN A 89 6.65 -14.12 3.82
CA ASN A 89 6.21 -15.37 4.34
C ASN A 89 7.44 -16.19 4.53
N LYS A 90 8.02 -16.12 5.74
CA LYS A 90 9.21 -16.74 5.99
C LYS A 90 9.08 -18.18 5.97
N PRO A 91 9.71 -18.88 5.13
CA PRO A 91 9.69 -20.32 5.20
C PRO A 91 10.46 -20.63 6.39
N THR A 92 10.04 -21.51 7.04
CA THR A 92 10.75 -21.88 8.13
C THR A 92 11.93 -22.50 7.71
N ASP A 93 12.56 -22.25 7.43
CA ASP A 93 13.62 -22.76 7.08
C ASP A 93 14.06 -23.34 7.58
#